data_dc3a99167fff074ca51c530c52e70a62
#
_entry.id   dc3a99167fff074ca51c530c52e70a62
#
_cell.length_a   1.000
_cell.length_b   1.000
_cell.length_c   1.000
_cell.angle_alpha   90.00
_cell.angle_beta   90.00
_cell.angle_gamma   90.00
#
_symmetry.space_group_name_H-M   'P 1'
#
loop_
_entity.id
_entity.type
_entity.pdbx_description
1 polymer ?
#
loop_
_entity_poly.entity_id
_entity_poly.type
_entity_poly.pdbx_seq_one_letter_code
_entity_poly.pdbx_strand_id
1 'polypeptide(L)'
;MDKTKKLRFIYAGNGISISEEGDKEFTAHISPTRKININRGKVFTHDNLRKIYEMADSGNMIFSNGDSLGHLVLNPIRKPTKEYINNLTDEVVQLSVEKVEGKEYVCTHDGVIFSDNPNKFRDIPRIQNPDDKKYILTDYTKEYDGHILYRVRAIKDFGGVKAGEIGGYVAGEHNLSQHGNSWIQSDSKVFGLAYVGDNALVRKSIMYGNAKAIENSRIIHTTMYGDTVIKGFAISNNAYIYHKSVICGESRVSGHLAFEGIIKDKVFIKDPGVRITGKDIEISDEVQISENVKVDGHAKIRGKSRIMGYCEITDYAEISGEAILKDNVCVGGKSRIWNNAILSGDVKVSGRALIRDNASLYDKVLVCEAAEICGEAKIKDNAIISGCSIVRDYAKVFGDAIITDYAQITSHTQIRGHAQIKGNAKLSEFACVCENSCIEGDVVLSGDTIVKGNTHISTQQQANKVFKPSISKTSSNEVSL
;
A
#
# COMPACT_ATOMS: atom_id res chain seq x y z
N MET A 1 -45.76 -12.74 -30.14
CA MET A 1 -44.61 -11.96 -29.68
C MET A 1 -44.42 -12.25 -28.21
N ASP A 2 -43.57 -13.19 -27.93
CA ASP A 2 -43.22 -13.55 -26.56
C ASP A 2 -42.47 -12.39 -25.93
N LYS A 3 -43.10 -11.73 -24.97
CA LYS A 3 -42.40 -10.75 -24.12
C LYS A 3 -41.56 -11.56 -23.16
N THR A 4 -40.30 -11.73 -23.49
CA THR A 4 -39.28 -12.24 -22.57
C THR A 4 -39.26 -11.39 -21.30
N LYS A 5 -39.71 -11.97 -20.20
CA LYS A 5 -39.67 -11.32 -18.88
C LYS A 5 -38.22 -11.22 -18.43
N LYS A 6 -37.77 -10.01 -18.18
CA LYS A 6 -36.42 -9.74 -17.67
C LYS A 6 -36.48 -9.50 -16.17
N LEU A 7 -35.75 -10.29 -15.41
CA LEU A 7 -35.55 -10.07 -13.97
C LEU A 7 -34.21 -9.38 -13.72
N ARG A 8 -34.26 -8.35 -12.92
CA ARG A 8 -33.08 -7.59 -12.54
C ARG A 8 -32.69 -7.95 -11.12
N PHE A 9 -31.47 -8.44 -10.95
CA PHE A 9 -30.85 -8.68 -9.66
C PHE A 9 -29.95 -7.50 -9.31
N ILE A 10 -30.17 -6.87 -8.18
CA ILE A 10 -29.37 -5.76 -7.69
C ILE A 10 -28.73 -6.19 -6.40
N TYR A 11 -27.41 -6.22 -6.37
CA TYR A 11 -26.65 -6.43 -5.14
C TYR A 11 -26.63 -5.12 -4.35
N ALA A 12 -27.06 -5.16 -3.10
CA ALA A 12 -27.07 -4.01 -2.21
C ALA A 12 -26.64 -4.47 -0.81
N GLY A 13 -25.39 -4.18 -0.46
CA GLY A 13 -24.85 -4.54 0.85
C GLY A 13 -24.82 -6.05 1.10
N ASN A 14 -25.54 -6.51 2.10
CA ASN A 14 -25.54 -7.91 2.51
C ASN A 14 -26.64 -8.74 1.83
N GLY A 15 -27.17 -8.33 0.71
CA GLY A 15 -28.27 -9.04 0.05
C GLY A 15 -28.33 -8.84 -1.47
N ILE A 16 -29.04 -9.70 -2.14
CA ILE A 16 -29.37 -9.58 -3.56
C ILE A 16 -30.81 -9.10 -3.68
N SER A 17 -31.01 -8.03 -4.41
CA SER A 17 -32.32 -7.53 -4.80
C SER A 17 -32.65 -8.00 -6.20
N ILE A 18 -33.86 -8.51 -6.39
CA ILE A 18 -34.34 -8.96 -7.70
C ILE A 18 -35.54 -8.12 -8.09
N SER A 19 -35.54 -7.56 -9.29
CA SER A 19 -36.70 -6.85 -9.85
C SER A 19 -37.04 -7.34 -11.24
N GLU A 20 -38.32 -7.34 -11.58
CA GLU A 20 -38.79 -7.53 -12.94
C GLU A 20 -38.70 -6.21 -13.71
N GLU A 21 -38.07 -6.22 -14.87
CA GLU A 21 -37.98 -5.03 -15.74
C GLU A 21 -39.23 -5.00 -16.62
N GLY A 22 -40.16 -4.08 -16.32
CA GLY A 22 -41.46 -3.92 -17.00
C GLY A 22 -42.49 -3.31 -16.06
N ASP A 23 -43.78 -3.26 -16.50
CA ASP A 23 -44.88 -2.56 -15.83
C ASP A 23 -45.30 -3.06 -14.45
N LYS A 24 -44.60 -4.02 -13.87
CA LYS A 24 -44.83 -4.50 -12.51
C LYS A 24 -43.57 -4.54 -11.72
N GLU A 25 -43.48 -3.63 -10.80
CA GLU A 25 -42.44 -3.57 -9.79
C GLU A 25 -42.48 -4.83 -8.90
N PHE A 26 -41.57 -5.73 -9.18
CA PHE A 26 -41.31 -6.84 -8.33
C PHE A 26 -39.84 -6.81 -7.94
N THR A 27 -39.57 -6.32 -6.74
CA THR A 27 -38.24 -6.30 -6.19
C THR A 27 -38.16 -7.25 -5.01
N ALA A 28 -37.17 -8.07 -4.97
CA ALA A 28 -36.99 -9.02 -3.91
C ALA A 28 -35.56 -9.09 -3.43
N HIS A 29 -35.43 -9.15 -2.14
CA HIS A 29 -34.17 -9.35 -1.47
C HIS A 29 -33.96 -10.82 -1.16
N ILE A 30 -32.84 -11.35 -1.58
CA ILE A 30 -32.37 -12.65 -1.14
C ILE A 30 -31.25 -12.39 -0.14
N SER A 31 -31.53 -12.63 1.11
CA SER A 31 -30.53 -12.71 2.15
C SER A 31 -30.79 -13.97 2.97
N PRO A 32 -29.81 -14.83 3.15
CA PRO A 32 -29.98 -16.02 3.98
C PRO A 32 -30.25 -15.70 5.44
N THR A 33 -29.80 -14.56 5.93
CA THR A 33 -29.78 -14.24 7.36
C THR A 33 -30.42 -12.91 7.75
N ARG A 34 -30.70 -12.00 6.82
CA ARG A 34 -31.34 -10.71 7.14
C ARG A 34 -32.36 -10.30 6.09
N LYS A 35 -33.56 -9.98 6.56
CA LYS A 35 -34.60 -9.33 5.77
C LYS A 35 -34.27 -7.85 5.68
N ILE A 36 -33.62 -7.42 4.61
CA ILE A 36 -33.36 -6.00 4.37
C ILE A 36 -34.38 -5.53 3.33
N ASN A 37 -35.22 -4.59 3.76
CA ASN A 37 -36.15 -3.91 2.86
C ASN A 37 -35.41 -2.74 2.21
N ILE A 38 -35.00 -2.89 0.98
CA ILE A 38 -34.49 -1.76 0.21
C ILE A 38 -35.53 -1.39 -0.84
N ASN A 39 -36.10 -0.20 -0.71
CA ASN A 39 -36.95 0.45 -1.69
C ASN A 39 -38.01 -0.43 -2.38
N ARG A 40 -39.09 -0.73 -1.64
CA ARG A 40 -40.30 -1.40 -2.17
C ARG A 40 -40.19 -2.87 -2.59
N GLY A 41 -39.10 -3.56 -2.20
CA GLY A 41 -38.91 -4.96 -2.54
C GLY A 41 -39.63 -5.95 -1.63
N LYS A 42 -40.03 -7.08 -2.19
CA LYS A 42 -40.49 -8.22 -1.40
C LYS A 42 -39.32 -9.06 -0.91
N VAL A 43 -39.36 -9.46 0.34
CA VAL A 43 -38.39 -10.40 0.90
C VAL A 43 -38.61 -11.78 0.37
N PHE A 44 -37.59 -12.47 -0.15
CA PHE A 44 -37.73 -13.83 -0.65
C PHE A 44 -37.43 -14.88 0.41
N THR A 45 -38.36 -15.82 0.49
CA THR A 45 -38.20 -17.12 1.13
C THR A 45 -37.79 -18.14 0.06
N HIS A 46 -37.45 -19.36 0.44
CA HIS A 46 -37.27 -20.47 -0.50
C HIS A 46 -38.35 -20.60 -1.54
N ASP A 47 -39.62 -20.42 -1.12
CA ASP A 47 -40.77 -20.49 -2.04
C ASP A 47 -40.78 -19.36 -3.06
N ASN A 48 -40.27 -18.20 -2.68
CA ASN A 48 -40.15 -17.08 -3.60
C ASN A 48 -39.02 -17.31 -4.61
N LEU A 49 -37.90 -17.90 -4.18
CA LEU A 49 -36.84 -18.35 -5.09
C LEU A 49 -37.33 -19.34 -6.12
N ARG A 50 -38.18 -20.29 -5.69
CA ARG A 50 -38.81 -21.25 -6.59
C ARG A 50 -39.64 -20.57 -7.66
N LYS A 51 -40.44 -19.54 -7.29
CA LYS A 51 -41.18 -18.71 -8.23
C LYS A 51 -40.32 -17.93 -9.19
N ILE A 52 -39.19 -17.43 -8.73
CA ILE A 52 -38.19 -16.73 -9.58
C ILE A 52 -37.62 -17.69 -10.62
N TYR A 53 -37.33 -18.91 -10.25
CA TYR A 53 -36.90 -19.94 -11.20
C TYR A 53 -37.98 -20.29 -12.22
N GLU A 54 -39.22 -20.38 -11.78
CA GLU A 54 -40.35 -20.59 -12.66
C GLU A 54 -40.56 -19.41 -13.62
N MET A 55 -40.31 -18.19 -13.15
CA MET A 55 -40.34 -16.98 -13.99
C MET A 55 -39.13 -16.89 -14.94
N ALA A 56 -37.96 -17.30 -14.49
CA ALA A 56 -36.74 -17.31 -15.29
C ALA A 56 -36.77 -18.36 -16.42
N ASP A 57 -37.54 -19.40 -16.26
CA ASP A 57 -37.79 -20.41 -17.31
C ASP A 57 -38.48 -19.83 -18.54
N SER A 58 -39.13 -18.68 -18.39
CA SER A 58 -39.88 -17.98 -19.44
C SER A 58 -39.18 -16.71 -19.96
N GLY A 59 -37.97 -16.42 -19.50
CA GLY A 59 -37.27 -15.19 -19.91
C GLY A 59 -35.86 -15.02 -19.32
N ASN A 60 -35.23 -13.94 -19.71
CA ASN A 60 -33.90 -13.59 -19.28
C ASN A 60 -33.92 -12.93 -17.90
N MET A 61 -33.00 -13.31 -17.02
CA MET A 61 -32.77 -12.63 -15.75
C MET A 61 -31.64 -11.60 -15.89
N ILE A 62 -31.83 -10.40 -15.38
CA ILE A 62 -30.84 -9.33 -15.38
C ILE A 62 -30.28 -9.16 -13.96
N PHE A 63 -28.97 -9.24 -13.81
CA PHE A 63 -28.28 -8.98 -12.57
C PHE A 63 -27.53 -7.64 -12.67
N SER A 64 -27.63 -6.80 -11.67
CA SER A 64 -26.78 -5.62 -11.51
C SER A 64 -26.32 -5.50 -10.08
N ASN A 65 -25.07 -5.10 -9.84
CA ASN A 65 -24.70 -4.65 -8.52
C ASN A 65 -25.09 -3.17 -8.35
N GLY A 66 -25.29 -2.73 -7.14
CA GLY A 66 -25.73 -1.36 -6.84
C GLY A 66 -24.80 -0.25 -7.33
N ASP A 67 -23.57 -0.58 -7.74
CA ASP A 67 -22.56 0.35 -8.23
C ASP A 67 -22.56 0.49 -9.77
N SER A 68 -23.63 0.09 -10.41
CA SER A 68 -23.98 0.46 -11.80
C SER A 68 -23.06 0.00 -12.93
N LEU A 69 -22.26 -0.99 -12.81
CA LEU A 69 -21.32 -1.38 -13.88
C LEU A 69 -21.79 -2.55 -14.76
N GLY A 70 -23.04 -2.69 -14.98
CA GLY A 70 -23.53 -3.61 -16.00
C GLY A 70 -24.77 -4.37 -15.62
N HIS A 71 -25.59 -4.55 -16.59
CA HIS A 71 -26.72 -5.47 -16.53
C HIS A 71 -26.26 -6.85 -16.98
N LEU A 72 -26.54 -7.82 -16.17
CA LEU A 72 -26.29 -9.22 -16.45
C LEU A 72 -27.58 -9.88 -16.86
N VAL A 73 -27.68 -10.41 -18.06
CA VAL A 73 -28.84 -11.17 -18.50
C VAL A 73 -28.55 -12.65 -18.35
N LEU A 74 -29.34 -13.32 -17.54
CA LEU A 74 -29.20 -14.73 -17.23
C LEU A 74 -30.36 -15.53 -17.88
N ASN A 75 -29.98 -16.51 -18.68
CA ASN A 75 -30.91 -17.58 -19.08
C ASN A 75 -30.47 -18.86 -18.37
N PRO A 76 -31.26 -19.41 -17.45
CA PRO A 76 -30.90 -20.66 -16.82
C PRO A 76 -30.92 -21.79 -17.86
N ILE A 77 -29.78 -22.44 -18.08
CA ILE A 77 -29.64 -23.54 -19.05
C ILE A 77 -30.37 -24.80 -18.57
N ARG A 78 -30.63 -24.95 -17.29
CA ARG A 78 -31.31 -26.08 -16.68
C ARG A 78 -32.18 -25.61 -15.54
N LYS A 79 -33.43 -26.19 -15.46
CA LYS A 79 -34.24 -26.06 -14.25
C LYS A 79 -33.48 -26.66 -13.07
N PRO A 80 -33.25 -25.88 -12.00
CA PRO A 80 -32.72 -26.47 -10.79
C PRO A 80 -33.63 -27.55 -10.27
N THR A 81 -33.08 -28.62 -9.75
CA THR A 81 -33.85 -29.69 -9.12
C THR A 81 -34.52 -29.14 -7.85
N LYS A 82 -35.64 -29.79 -7.44
CA LYS A 82 -36.31 -29.45 -6.18
C LYS A 82 -35.33 -29.51 -4.98
N GLU A 83 -34.45 -30.48 -5.00
CA GLU A 83 -33.45 -30.69 -3.99
C GLU A 83 -32.45 -29.53 -3.93
N TYR A 84 -32.01 -29.04 -5.06
CA TYR A 84 -31.14 -27.87 -5.19
C TYR A 84 -31.79 -26.60 -4.62
N ILE A 85 -33.06 -26.36 -4.92
CA ILE A 85 -33.81 -25.20 -4.40
C ILE A 85 -34.07 -25.33 -2.89
N ASN A 86 -34.27 -26.54 -2.38
CA ASN A 86 -34.53 -26.77 -0.96
C ASN A 86 -33.27 -26.64 -0.12
N ASN A 87 -32.10 -26.87 -0.69
CA ASN A 87 -30.79 -26.78 -0.02
C ASN A 87 -30.14 -25.39 -0.13
N LEU A 88 -30.87 -24.41 -0.65
CA LEU A 88 -30.42 -23.01 -0.76
C LEU A 88 -30.33 -22.28 0.59
N THR A 89 -29.95 -22.93 1.65
CA THR A 89 -29.96 -22.27 2.95
C THR A 89 -28.66 -21.59 3.28
N ASP A 90 -27.53 -22.13 2.87
CA ASP A 90 -26.22 -21.58 3.28
C ASP A 90 -25.07 -21.99 2.34
N GLU A 91 -25.37 -22.49 1.16
CA GLU A 91 -24.35 -22.88 0.20
C GLU A 91 -24.20 -21.84 -0.91
N VAL A 92 -22.99 -21.66 -1.39
CA VAL A 92 -22.72 -20.90 -2.60
C VAL A 92 -23.45 -21.57 -3.76
N VAL A 93 -24.53 -20.96 -4.20
CA VAL A 93 -25.32 -21.46 -5.31
C VAL A 93 -24.73 -20.92 -6.59
N GLN A 94 -24.15 -21.81 -7.35
CA GLN A 94 -23.69 -21.50 -8.69
C GLN A 94 -24.84 -21.67 -9.67
N LEU A 95 -25.35 -20.57 -10.19
CA LEU A 95 -26.28 -20.58 -11.31
C LEU A 95 -25.45 -20.45 -12.59
N SER A 96 -25.38 -21.55 -13.38
CA SER A 96 -24.81 -21.46 -14.72
C SER A 96 -25.78 -20.78 -15.65
N VAL A 97 -25.30 -19.86 -16.43
CA VAL A 97 -26.10 -18.99 -17.25
C VAL A 97 -25.73 -19.16 -18.72
N GLU A 98 -26.68 -18.95 -19.60
CA GLU A 98 -26.41 -18.89 -21.04
C GLU A 98 -25.58 -17.68 -21.41
N LYS A 99 -24.90 -17.80 -22.55
CA LYS A 99 -24.17 -16.70 -23.16
C LYS A 99 -25.14 -15.62 -23.62
N VAL A 100 -25.06 -14.46 -23.02
CA VAL A 100 -25.71 -13.26 -23.55
C VAL A 100 -24.63 -12.43 -24.22
N GLU A 101 -24.75 -12.18 -25.50
CA GLU A 101 -23.73 -11.49 -26.31
C GLU A 101 -22.34 -12.14 -26.18
N GLY A 102 -22.28 -13.46 -26.04
CA GLY A 102 -21.03 -14.22 -25.87
C GLY A 102 -20.43 -14.23 -24.48
N LYS A 103 -21.08 -13.64 -23.49
CA LYS A 103 -20.61 -13.57 -22.10
C LYS A 103 -21.34 -14.60 -21.23
N GLU A 104 -20.57 -15.32 -20.39
CA GLU A 104 -21.06 -16.23 -19.38
C GLU A 104 -21.04 -15.57 -18.00
N TYR A 105 -22.04 -15.83 -17.20
CA TYR A 105 -22.22 -15.20 -15.89
C TYR A 105 -22.53 -16.23 -14.81
N VAL A 106 -21.97 -16.01 -13.63
CA VAL A 106 -22.15 -16.88 -12.48
C VAL A 106 -22.72 -16.11 -11.32
N CYS A 107 -23.77 -16.62 -10.74
CA CYS A 107 -24.39 -16.11 -9.53
C CYS A 107 -24.06 -17.01 -8.36
N THR A 108 -23.70 -16.43 -7.25
CA THR A 108 -23.61 -17.11 -5.98
C THR A 108 -24.70 -16.63 -5.04
N HIS A 109 -25.05 -17.44 -4.09
CA HIS A 109 -26.07 -17.15 -3.07
C HIS A 109 -25.78 -15.84 -2.27
N ASP A 110 -24.51 -15.45 -2.09
CA ASP A 110 -24.13 -14.26 -1.35
C ASP A 110 -23.67 -13.10 -2.24
N GLY A 111 -23.81 -13.22 -3.54
CA GLY A 111 -23.45 -12.14 -4.45
C GLY A 111 -23.45 -12.53 -5.90
N VAL A 112 -23.45 -11.54 -6.75
CA VAL A 112 -23.27 -11.69 -8.17
C VAL A 112 -21.84 -11.36 -8.51
N ILE A 113 -21.13 -12.30 -9.11
CA ILE A 113 -19.79 -12.07 -9.62
C ILE A 113 -19.92 -11.57 -11.04
N PHE A 114 -19.64 -10.30 -11.26
CA PHE A 114 -19.60 -9.72 -12.59
C PHE A 114 -18.26 -9.97 -13.27
N SER A 115 -18.30 -10.39 -14.50
CA SER A 115 -17.17 -10.24 -15.39
C SER A 115 -17.66 -10.03 -16.81
N ASP A 116 -17.17 -9.03 -17.44
CA ASP A 116 -17.20 -8.82 -18.88
C ASP A 116 -16.23 -9.77 -19.61
N ASN A 117 -15.42 -10.54 -18.88
CA ASN A 117 -14.50 -11.54 -19.39
C ASN A 117 -14.92 -12.94 -18.93
N PRO A 118 -15.56 -13.76 -19.79
CA PRO A 118 -15.99 -15.11 -19.45
C PRO A 118 -14.85 -16.04 -19.06
N ASN A 119 -13.62 -15.75 -19.45
CA ASN A 119 -12.45 -16.55 -19.09
C ASN A 119 -12.08 -16.41 -17.60
N LYS A 120 -12.47 -15.33 -16.93
CA LYS A 120 -12.26 -15.17 -15.48
C LYS A 120 -13.02 -16.19 -14.63
N PHE A 121 -14.07 -16.79 -15.16
CA PHE A 121 -14.91 -17.77 -14.44
C PHE A 121 -14.67 -19.20 -14.86
N ARG A 122 -13.92 -19.45 -15.92
CA ARG A 122 -13.55 -20.82 -16.35
C ARG A 122 -12.72 -21.55 -15.30
N ASP A 123 -11.99 -20.79 -14.50
CA ASP A 123 -11.11 -21.31 -13.45
C ASP A 123 -11.77 -21.35 -12.06
N ILE A 124 -13.06 -20.94 -11.93
CA ILE A 124 -13.81 -21.23 -10.70
C ILE A 124 -14.15 -22.71 -10.75
N PRO A 125 -13.50 -23.52 -9.92
CA PRO A 125 -13.72 -24.96 -9.95
C PRO A 125 -15.18 -25.22 -9.57
N ARG A 126 -15.93 -25.79 -10.49
CA ARG A 126 -17.32 -26.21 -10.24
C ARG A 126 -17.27 -27.37 -9.27
N ILE A 127 -17.86 -27.22 -8.10
CA ILE A 127 -18.11 -28.36 -7.22
C ILE A 127 -19.16 -29.21 -7.92
N GLN A 128 -18.70 -30.20 -8.68
CA GLN A 128 -19.58 -31.05 -9.49
C GLN A 128 -20.19 -32.24 -8.69
N ASN A 129 -19.61 -32.50 -7.49
CA ASN A 129 -19.99 -33.61 -6.68
C ASN A 129 -19.89 -33.29 -5.19
N PRO A 130 -20.90 -33.54 -4.34
CA PRO A 130 -20.79 -33.42 -2.89
C PRO A 130 -19.58 -34.15 -2.28
N ASP A 131 -19.15 -35.24 -2.93
CA ASP A 131 -17.99 -36.04 -2.50
C ASP A 131 -16.63 -35.33 -2.72
N ASP A 132 -16.61 -34.23 -3.46
CA ASP A 132 -15.38 -33.45 -3.72
C ASP A 132 -15.08 -32.40 -2.66
N LYS A 133 -15.98 -32.18 -1.73
CA LYS A 133 -15.75 -31.22 -0.63
C LYS A 133 -14.51 -31.60 0.19
N LYS A 134 -13.70 -30.61 0.56
CA LYS A 134 -12.58 -30.81 1.48
C LYS A 134 -12.96 -30.55 2.94
N TYR A 135 -14.02 -29.76 3.18
CA TYR A 135 -14.54 -29.44 4.50
C TYR A 135 -16.06 -29.31 4.47
N ILE A 136 -16.66 -29.37 5.64
CA ILE A 136 -18.08 -29.06 5.87
C ILE A 136 -18.20 -27.98 6.93
N LEU A 137 -19.33 -27.26 6.88
CA LEU A 137 -19.80 -26.44 7.99
C LEU A 137 -20.41 -27.37 9.06
N THR A 138 -20.09 -27.10 10.31
CA THR A 138 -20.63 -27.86 11.44
C THR A 138 -21.80 -27.12 12.08
N ASP A 139 -22.61 -27.79 12.89
CA ASP A 139 -23.67 -27.16 13.69
C ASP A 139 -23.15 -26.29 14.83
N TYR A 140 -21.84 -26.27 15.03
CA TYR A 140 -21.21 -25.36 15.97
C TYR A 140 -21.18 -23.94 15.41
N THR A 141 -22.04 -23.09 15.96
CA THR A 141 -22.18 -21.70 15.55
C THR A 141 -21.66 -20.73 16.62
N LYS A 142 -21.29 -19.55 16.17
CA LYS A 142 -20.91 -18.43 17.03
C LYS A 142 -21.45 -17.13 16.45
N GLU A 143 -22.15 -16.36 17.24
CA GLU A 143 -22.51 -15.00 16.86
C GLU A 143 -21.30 -14.08 17.00
N TYR A 144 -21.01 -13.29 15.98
CA TYR A 144 -19.94 -12.31 15.97
C TYR A 144 -20.30 -11.16 15.04
N ASP A 145 -20.28 -9.94 15.58
CA ASP A 145 -20.59 -8.70 14.84
C ASP A 145 -21.91 -8.77 14.05
N GLY A 146 -22.92 -9.38 14.68
CA GLY A 146 -24.25 -9.56 14.10
C GLY A 146 -24.34 -10.62 13.00
N HIS A 147 -23.31 -11.43 12.82
CA HIS A 147 -23.27 -12.57 11.90
C HIS A 147 -23.28 -13.89 12.66
N ILE A 148 -24.01 -14.86 12.16
CA ILE A 148 -23.90 -16.25 12.63
C ILE A 148 -22.78 -16.90 11.83
N LEU A 149 -21.74 -17.34 12.52
CA LEU A 149 -20.58 -17.99 11.93
C LEU A 149 -20.57 -19.48 12.27
N TYR A 150 -20.32 -20.30 11.27
CA TYR A 150 -20.25 -21.75 11.36
C TYR A 150 -18.81 -22.21 11.48
N ARG A 151 -18.54 -23.14 12.38
CA ARG A 151 -17.24 -23.76 12.49
C ARG A 151 -17.01 -24.74 11.36
N VAL A 152 -15.81 -24.70 10.73
CA VAL A 152 -15.46 -25.62 9.64
C VAL A 152 -14.79 -26.87 10.17
N ARG A 153 -15.02 -28.04 9.53
CA ARG A 153 -14.35 -29.31 9.82
C ARG A 153 -13.86 -29.94 8.52
N ALA A 154 -12.58 -30.26 8.44
CA ALA A 154 -12.02 -31.00 7.32
C ALA A 154 -12.63 -32.39 7.23
N ILE A 155 -13.00 -32.86 6.04
CA ILE A 155 -13.54 -34.21 5.81
C ILE A 155 -12.59 -35.10 5.00
N LYS A 156 -11.52 -34.53 4.47
CA LYS A 156 -10.41 -35.25 3.84
C LYS A 156 -9.07 -34.60 4.16
N ASP A 157 -7.97 -35.28 3.88
CA ASP A 157 -6.62 -34.75 4.00
C ASP A 157 -6.33 -33.79 2.83
N PHE A 158 -5.77 -32.61 3.13
CA PHE A 158 -5.27 -31.66 2.13
C PHE A 158 -4.20 -30.75 2.74
N GLY A 159 -3.19 -30.40 1.96
CA GLY A 159 -2.08 -29.60 2.47
C GLY A 159 -1.48 -30.22 3.74
N GLY A 160 -1.46 -29.48 4.84
CA GLY A 160 -1.07 -29.98 6.17
C GLY A 160 -2.25 -30.33 7.08
N VAL A 161 -3.48 -30.26 6.60
CA VAL A 161 -4.72 -30.46 7.36
C VAL A 161 -5.14 -31.92 7.27
N LYS A 162 -5.57 -32.50 8.39
CA LYS A 162 -6.03 -33.88 8.46
C LYS A 162 -7.56 -33.96 8.50
N ALA A 163 -8.12 -35.01 7.91
CA ALA A 163 -9.55 -35.33 8.04
C ALA A 163 -9.96 -35.33 9.52
N GLY A 164 -11.06 -34.68 9.85
CA GLY A 164 -11.54 -34.48 11.21
C GLY A 164 -11.00 -33.22 11.91
N GLU A 165 -9.96 -32.56 11.38
CA GLU A 165 -9.43 -31.33 11.96
C GLU A 165 -10.48 -30.22 11.97
N ILE A 166 -10.57 -29.54 13.12
CA ILE A 166 -11.51 -28.45 13.34
C ILE A 166 -10.81 -27.13 13.02
N GLY A 167 -11.36 -26.38 12.08
CA GLY A 167 -10.86 -25.08 11.66
C GLY A 167 -11.47 -23.90 12.41
N GLY A 168 -11.45 -22.72 11.79
CA GLY A 168 -12.04 -21.49 12.29
C GLY A 168 -13.53 -21.38 12.00
N TYR A 169 -14.02 -20.15 11.91
CA TYR A 169 -15.41 -19.81 11.71
C TYR A 169 -15.61 -19.03 10.41
N VAL A 170 -16.64 -19.35 9.68
CA VAL A 170 -17.05 -18.69 8.43
C VAL A 170 -18.55 -18.34 8.47
N ALA A 171 -18.97 -17.30 7.75
CA ALA A 171 -20.39 -17.01 7.59
C ALA A 171 -21.07 -17.98 6.62
N GLY A 172 -20.32 -18.55 5.67
CA GLY A 172 -20.82 -19.53 4.70
C GLY A 172 -19.66 -20.15 3.89
N GLU A 173 -19.97 -21.08 3.01
CA GLU A 173 -18.97 -21.74 2.17
C GLU A 173 -18.24 -20.79 1.20
N HIS A 174 -18.84 -19.65 0.87
CA HIS A 174 -18.24 -18.64 0.01
C HIS A 174 -16.98 -18.00 0.63
N ASN A 175 -16.79 -18.07 1.95
CA ASN A 175 -15.64 -17.49 2.63
C ASN A 175 -14.37 -18.35 2.55
N LEU A 176 -14.49 -19.65 2.25
CA LEU A 176 -13.36 -20.55 2.16
C LEU A 176 -13.50 -21.46 0.94
N SER A 177 -12.48 -21.48 0.09
CA SER A 177 -12.47 -22.35 -1.09
C SER A 177 -12.55 -23.83 -0.71
N GLN A 178 -13.36 -24.58 -1.43
CA GLN A 178 -13.38 -26.05 -1.38
C GLN A 178 -12.19 -26.68 -2.15
N HIS A 179 -11.45 -25.88 -2.93
CA HIS A 179 -10.32 -26.33 -3.72
C HIS A 179 -8.99 -25.82 -3.15
N GLY A 180 -7.89 -26.45 -3.56
CA GLY A 180 -6.55 -26.11 -3.08
C GLY A 180 -6.37 -26.46 -1.59
N ASN A 181 -5.33 -25.86 -0.99
CA ASN A 181 -4.95 -26.16 0.39
C ASN A 181 -5.30 -25.03 1.38
N SER A 182 -6.13 -24.07 0.95
CA SER A 182 -6.52 -22.98 1.84
C SER A 182 -7.22 -23.48 3.10
N TRP A 183 -6.88 -22.87 4.24
CA TRP A 183 -7.48 -23.23 5.51
C TRP A 183 -7.58 -22.06 6.49
N ILE A 184 -8.61 -22.10 7.29
CA ILE A 184 -8.85 -21.16 8.38
C ILE A 184 -8.63 -21.91 9.68
N GLN A 185 -7.59 -21.55 10.43
CA GLN A 185 -7.19 -22.26 11.66
C GLN A 185 -7.66 -21.55 12.93
N SER A 186 -7.74 -22.32 14.01
CA SER A 186 -8.01 -21.84 15.38
C SER A 186 -9.34 -21.08 15.46
N ASP A 187 -9.37 -19.97 16.19
CA ASP A 187 -10.56 -19.13 16.36
C ASP A 187 -10.65 -17.97 15.36
N SER A 188 -10.02 -18.13 14.19
CA SER A 188 -10.12 -17.16 13.11
C SER A 188 -11.56 -17.04 12.62
N LYS A 189 -11.95 -15.85 12.19
CA LYS A 189 -13.27 -15.54 11.71
C LYS A 189 -13.18 -14.91 10.32
N VAL A 190 -13.92 -15.46 9.37
CA VAL A 190 -14.02 -14.94 8.01
C VAL A 190 -15.50 -14.80 7.65
N PHE A 191 -15.93 -13.56 7.36
CA PHE A 191 -17.34 -13.28 7.14
C PHE A 191 -17.57 -12.11 6.17
N GLY A 192 -18.81 -11.78 5.89
CA GLY A 192 -19.16 -10.89 4.80
C GLY A 192 -18.75 -11.50 3.47
N LEU A 193 -18.18 -10.72 2.57
CA LEU A 193 -17.67 -11.19 1.28
C LEU A 193 -16.17 -11.54 1.31
N ALA A 194 -15.57 -11.63 2.50
CA ALA A 194 -14.16 -12.00 2.63
C ALA A 194 -13.94 -13.45 2.16
N TYR A 195 -12.81 -13.66 1.48
CA TYR A 195 -12.52 -14.91 0.80
C TYR A 195 -11.11 -15.42 1.09
N VAL A 196 -11.01 -16.71 1.35
CA VAL A 196 -9.75 -17.45 1.54
C VAL A 196 -9.67 -18.56 0.50
N GLY A 197 -8.70 -18.46 -0.40
CA GLY A 197 -8.58 -19.38 -1.55
C GLY A 197 -7.20 -19.95 -1.76
N ASP A 198 -7.06 -20.79 -2.77
CA ASP A 198 -5.82 -21.46 -3.22
C ASP A 198 -5.11 -22.23 -2.09
N ASN A 199 -3.96 -21.74 -1.63
CA ASN A 199 -3.18 -22.31 -0.53
C ASN A 199 -3.06 -21.35 0.67
N ALA A 200 -3.91 -20.32 0.73
CA ALA A 200 -3.84 -19.31 1.77
C ALA A 200 -4.16 -19.89 3.16
N LEU A 201 -3.44 -19.42 4.16
CA LEU A 201 -3.62 -19.83 5.55
C LEU A 201 -4.01 -18.63 6.42
N VAL A 202 -5.13 -18.75 7.12
CA VAL A 202 -5.62 -17.74 8.06
C VAL A 202 -5.59 -18.32 9.48
N ARG A 203 -4.88 -17.65 10.39
CA ARG A 203 -4.70 -18.13 11.77
C ARG A 203 -4.84 -16.99 12.77
N LYS A 204 -5.69 -17.19 13.80
CA LYS A 204 -5.96 -16.22 14.88
C LYS A 204 -6.26 -14.82 14.34
N SER A 205 -7.04 -14.76 13.27
CA SER A 205 -7.25 -13.55 12.48
C SER A 205 -8.73 -13.33 12.21
N ILE A 206 -9.07 -12.09 11.88
CA ILE A 206 -10.42 -11.70 11.50
C ILE A 206 -10.38 -11.09 10.11
N MET A 207 -11.20 -11.61 9.20
CA MET A 207 -11.34 -11.09 7.84
C MET A 207 -12.81 -10.82 7.53
N TYR A 208 -13.11 -9.63 7.01
CA TYR A 208 -14.48 -9.26 6.64
C TYR A 208 -14.52 -8.21 5.53
N GLY A 209 -15.72 -7.77 5.13
CA GLY A 209 -15.89 -6.94 3.95
C GLY A 209 -15.53 -7.72 2.69
N ASN A 210 -14.78 -7.14 1.77
CA ASN A 210 -14.31 -7.75 0.51
C ASN A 210 -12.88 -8.28 0.59
N ALA A 211 -12.34 -8.47 1.79
CA ALA A 211 -10.94 -8.85 1.99
C ALA A 211 -10.62 -10.23 1.40
N LYS A 212 -9.47 -10.36 0.73
CA LYS A 212 -9.06 -11.60 0.08
C LYS A 212 -7.67 -12.05 0.51
N ALA A 213 -7.57 -13.32 0.92
CA ALA A 213 -6.30 -14.03 1.12
C ALA A 213 -6.23 -15.16 0.10
N ILE A 214 -5.30 -15.08 -0.84
CA ILE A 214 -5.20 -16.03 -1.95
C ILE A 214 -3.75 -16.44 -2.23
N GLU A 215 -3.58 -17.39 -3.14
CA GLU A 215 -2.29 -17.97 -3.51
C GLU A 215 -1.63 -18.65 -2.27
N ASN A 216 -0.38 -18.34 -1.94
CA ASN A 216 0.34 -18.94 -0.81
C ASN A 216 0.42 -17.97 0.39
N SER A 217 -0.49 -17.03 0.49
CA SER A 217 -0.48 -16.00 1.54
C SER A 217 -0.77 -16.57 2.94
N ARG A 218 -0.21 -15.90 3.96
CA ARG A 218 -0.41 -16.27 5.37
C ARG A 218 -0.86 -15.06 6.17
N ILE A 219 -2.02 -15.18 6.80
CA ILE A 219 -2.65 -14.16 7.62
C ILE A 219 -2.65 -14.62 9.06
N ILE A 220 -1.85 -13.99 9.91
CA ILE A 220 -1.59 -14.43 11.27
C ILE A 220 -1.80 -13.27 12.24
N HIS A 221 -2.59 -13.46 13.32
CA HIS A 221 -2.90 -12.40 14.29
C HIS A 221 -3.28 -11.06 13.64
N THR A 222 -4.03 -11.09 12.53
CA THR A 222 -4.30 -9.94 11.69
C THR A 222 -5.80 -9.68 11.61
N THR A 223 -6.19 -8.41 11.68
CA THR A 223 -7.52 -7.96 11.29
C THR A 223 -7.43 -7.33 9.90
N MET A 224 -8.22 -7.84 8.95
CA MET A 224 -8.17 -7.44 7.55
C MET A 224 -9.59 -7.21 7.03
N TYR A 225 -9.85 -6.04 6.43
CA TYR A 225 -11.18 -5.71 5.91
C TYR A 225 -11.13 -4.68 4.77
N GLY A 226 -12.30 -4.32 4.22
CA GLY A 226 -12.41 -3.48 3.03
C GLY A 226 -12.06 -4.27 1.76
N ASP A 227 -11.54 -3.60 0.75
CA ASP A 227 -11.14 -4.21 -0.54
C ASP A 227 -9.67 -4.69 -0.53
N THR A 228 -9.19 -5.14 0.61
CA THR A 228 -7.80 -5.56 0.82
C THR A 228 -7.50 -6.91 0.19
N VAL A 229 -6.36 -7.04 -0.46
CA VAL A 229 -5.89 -8.30 -1.05
C VAL A 229 -4.49 -8.64 -0.56
N ILE A 230 -4.32 -9.83 0.00
CA ILE A 230 -3.00 -10.40 0.31
C ILE A 230 -2.81 -11.65 -0.55
N LYS A 231 -1.72 -11.69 -1.33
CA LYS A 231 -1.45 -12.76 -2.29
C LYS A 231 0.05 -13.03 -2.46
N GLY A 232 0.39 -14.00 -3.29
CA GLY A 232 1.78 -14.44 -3.46
C GLY A 232 2.21 -15.29 -2.27
N PHE A 233 3.43 -15.08 -1.82
CA PHE A 233 3.98 -15.63 -0.59
C PHE A 233 3.95 -14.62 0.57
N ALA A 234 3.12 -13.58 0.46
CA ALA A 234 3.04 -12.53 1.45
C ALA A 234 2.54 -13.04 2.81
N ILE A 235 3.15 -12.52 3.86
CA ILE A 235 2.82 -12.86 5.25
C ILE A 235 2.41 -11.59 5.98
N SER A 236 1.21 -11.58 6.54
CA SER A 236 0.77 -10.58 7.51
C SER A 236 0.79 -11.17 8.91
N ASN A 237 1.40 -10.46 9.86
CA ASN A 237 1.48 -10.89 11.25
C ASN A 237 1.38 -9.70 12.22
N ASN A 238 0.47 -9.75 13.18
CA ASN A 238 0.16 -8.65 14.10
C ASN A 238 -0.15 -7.33 13.37
N ALA A 239 -1.07 -7.39 12.40
CA ALA A 239 -1.41 -6.23 11.58
C ALA A 239 -2.90 -5.90 11.59
N TYR A 240 -3.19 -4.62 11.35
CA TYR A 240 -4.50 -4.12 10.99
C TYR A 240 -4.42 -3.59 9.56
N ILE A 241 -5.12 -4.22 8.61
CA ILE A 241 -4.99 -3.92 7.18
C ILE A 241 -6.37 -3.65 6.59
N TYR A 242 -6.57 -2.47 6.01
CA TYR A 242 -7.86 -2.08 5.45
C TYR A 242 -7.76 -1.03 4.35
N HIS A 243 -8.88 -0.56 3.83
CA HIS A 243 -9.09 0.23 2.61
C HIS A 243 -8.94 -0.59 1.32
N LYS A 244 -8.12 -0.14 0.37
CA LYS A 244 -7.90 -0.79 -0.94
C LYS A 244 -6.44 -1.21 -1.11
N SER A 245 -5.89 -1.83 -0.07
CA SER A 245 -4.48 -2.20 -0.05
C SER A 245 -4.23 -3.55 -0.71
N VAL A 246 -3.14 -3.62 -1.46
CA VAL A 246 -2.64 -4.87 -2.05
C VAL A 246 -1.26 -5.18 -1.47
N ILE A 247 -1.12 -6.36 -0.90
CA ILE A 247 0.16 -6.84 -0.36
C ILE A 247 0.50 -8.14 -1.07
N CYS A 248 1.63 -8.19 -1.74
CA CYS A 248 1.98 -9.35 -2.56
C CYS A 248 3.50 -9.63 -2.61
N GLY A 249 3.90 -10.59 -3.45
CA GLY A 249 5.28 -11.05 -3.54
C GLY A 249 5.67 -11.91 -2.34
N GLU A 250 6.87 -11.71 -1.83
CA GLU A 250 7.40 -12.34 -0.62
C GLU A 250 7.36 -11.37 0.60
N SER A 251 6.50 -10.35 0.53
CA SER A 251 6.41 -9.31 1.55
C SER A 251 6.01 -9.85 2.91
N ARG A 252 6.59 -9.31 3.97
CA ARG A 252 6.23 -9.61 5.35
C ARG A 252 5.86 -8.33 6.06
N VAL A 253 4.62 -8.25 6.53
CA VAL A 253 4.08 -7.01 7.07
C VAL A 253 3.50 -7.17 8.46
N SER A 254 3.72 -6.16 9.29
CA SER A 254 3.05 -5.95 10.57
C SER A 254 2.72 -4.46 10.74
N GLY A 255 1.91 -4.11 11.74
CA GLY A 255 1.53 -2.73 12.00
C GLY A 255 0.15 -2.33 11.54
N HIS A 256 -0.09 -1.04 11.45
CA HIS A 256 -1.37 -0.44 11.08
C HIS A 256 -1.32 0.06 9.63
N LEU A 257 -1.89 -0.71 8.72
CA LEU A 257 -1.77 -0.53 7.28
C LEU A 257 -3.12 -0.13 6.68
N ALA A 258 -3.41 1.15 6.69
CA ALA A 258 -4.66 1.76 6.27
C ALA A 258 -4.47 2.61 5.01
N PHE A 259 -4.19 2.01 3.88
CA PHE A 259 -3.79 2.74 2.68
C PHE A 259 -4.50 2.24 1.40
N GLU A 260 -4.52 3.07 0.38
CA GLU A 260 -4.78 2.68 -0.99
C GLU A 260 -3.44 2.56 -1.72
N GLY A 261 -3.16 1.42 -2.34
CA GLY A 261 -1.90 1.20 -3.04
C GLY A 261 -1.34 -0.21 -2.92
N ILE A 262 -0.04 -0.34 -3.06
CA ILE A 262 0.61 -1.65 -3.14
C ILE A 262 1.89 -1.74 -2.32
N ILE A 263 2.01 -2.86 -1.61
CA ILE A 263 3.27 -3.35 -1.04
C ILE A 263 3.61 -4.65 -1.76
N LYS A 264 4.75 -4.72 -2.42
CA LYS A 264 5.11 -5.86 -3.28
C LYS A 264 6.58 -6.28 -3.13
N ASP A 265 6.92 -7.36 -3.81
CA ASP A 265 8.26 -7.94 -3.90
C ASP A 265 8.75 -8.50 -2.56
N LYS A 266 9.84 -8.03 -1.96
CA LYS A 266 10.43 -8.54 -0.72
C LYS A 266 10.43 -7.51 0.41
N VAL A 267 9.37 -6.70 0.49
CA VAL A 267 9.25 -5.68 1.54
C VAL A 267 9.12 -6.33 2.92
N PHE A 268 9.86 -5.78 3.87
CA PHE A 268 9.84 -6.25 5.24
C PHE A 268 9.46 -5.13 6.22
N ILE A 269 8.23 -5.19 6.74
CA ILE A 269 7.70 -4.28 7.76
C ILE A 269 7.61 -5.08 9.06
N LYS A 270 8.50 -4.82 10.00
CA LYS A 270 8.74 -5.71 11.13
C LYS A 270 7.85 -5.44 12.34
N ASP A 271 7.62 -4.19 12.66
CA ASP A 271 7.09 -3.82 13.97
C ASP A 271 5.61 -3.38 13.94
N PRO A 272 4.83 -3.69 14.98
CA PRO A 272 3.43 -3.28 15.06
C PRO A 272 3.25 -1.76 15.26
N GLY A 273 4.31 -1.03 15.59
CA GLY A 273 4.32 0.43 15.67
C GLY A 273 4.30 1.16 14.33
N VAL A 274 4.63 0.46 13.24
CA VAL A 274 4.59 1.04 11.90
C VAL A 274 3.16 1.41 11.51
N ARG A 275 2.99 2.60 10.96
CA ARG A 275 1.71 3.10 10.43
C ARG A 275 1.88 3.52 8.98
N ILE A 276 1.09 2.94 8.11
CA ILE A 276 1.04 3.32 6.70
C ILE A 276 -0.39 3.74 6.38
N THR A 277 -0.54 4.99 5.98
CA THR A 277 -1.82 5.61 5.62
C THR A 277 -1.65 6.37 4.31
N GLY A 278 -2.76 6.75 3.68
CA GLY A 278 -2.70 7.58 2.47
C GLY A 278 -3.17 6.87 1.21
N LYS A 279 -2.95 7.51 0.06
CA LYS A 279 -3.38 7.05 -1.26
C LYS A 279 -2.20 6.88 -2.20
N ASP A 280 -2.34 5.96 -3.15
CA ASP A 280 -1.30 5.67 -4.16
C ASP A 280 0.08 5.36 -3.54
N ILE A 281 0.07 4.81 -2.32
CA ILE A 281 1.30 4.35 -1.64
C ILE A 281 1.90 3.20 -2.45
N GLU A 282 3.18 3.30 -2.73
CA GLU A 282 3.94 2.21 -3.34
C GLU A 282 5.20 1.91 -2.53
N ILE A 283 5.29 0.68 -2.01
CA ILE A 283 6.48 0.18 -1.31
C ILE A 283 6.89 -1.12 -2.00
N SER A 284 8.11 -1.17 -2.53
CA SER A 284 8.55 -2.28 -3.36
C SER A 284 10.02 -2.65 -3.17
N ASP A 285 10.43 -3.68 -3.88
CA ASP A 285 11.77 -4.26 -3.90
C ASP A 285 12.16 -4.90 -2.55
N GLU A 286 13.29 -4.52 -1.95
CA GLU A 286 13.81 -5.08 -0.70
C GLU A 286 13.75 -4.09 0.48
N VAL A 287 12.77 -3.18 0.47
CA VAL A 287 12.59 -2.15 1.51
C VAL A 287 12.38 -2.76 2.88
N GLN A 288 13.01 -2.19 3.88
CA GLN A 288 12.87 -2.56 5.29
C GLN A 288 12.35 -1.37 6.11
N ILE A 289 11.24 -1.57 6.81
CA ILE A 289 10.63 -0.56 7.69
C ILE A 289 10.44 -1.19 9.08
N SER A 290 10.87 -0.48 10.11
CA SER A 290 10.78 -0.98 11.49
C SER A 290 10.50 0.13 12.51
N GLU A 291 10.19 -0.29 13.73
CA GLU A 291 9.91 0.57 14.88
C GLU A 291 8.63 1.40 14.73
N ASN A 292 8.67 2.73 14.86
CA ASN A 292 7.47 3.58 14.89
C ASN A 292 7.36 4.47 13.64
N VAL A 293 7.82 4.00 12.51
CA VAL A 293 7.79 4.74 11.24
C VAL A 293 6.35 5.01 10.81
N LYS A 294 6.10 6.23 10.36
CA LYS A 294 4.86 6.64 9.71
C LYS A 294 5.11 6.93 8.23
N VAL A 295 4.26 6.37 7.38
CA VAL A 295 4.21 6.67 5.95
C VAL A 295 2.80 7.14 5.60
N ASP A 296 2.67 8.30 4.98
CA ASP A 296 1.38 8.90 4.64
C ASP A 296 1.42 9.60 3.28
N GLY A 297 0.27 10.10 2.84
CA GLY A 297 0.14 10.83 1.58
C GLY A 297 0.21 9.93 0.36
N HIS A 298 1.10 10.24 -0.57
CA HIS A 298 1.35 9.53 -1.83
C HIS A 298 2.80 9.05 -1.93
N ALA A 299 3.37 8.64 -0.83
CA ALA A 299 4.78 8.29 -0.71
C ALA A 299 5.17 7.06 -1.55
N LYS A 300 6.38 7.08 -2.09
CA LYS A 300 6.97 5.97 -2.82
C LYS A 300 8.30 5.56 -2.20
N ILE A 301 8.41 4.31 -1.80
CA ILE A 301 9.61 3.77 -1.15
C ILE A 301 10.05 2.52 -1.89
N ARG A 302 11.27 2.53 -2.41
CA ARG A 302 11.79 1.49 -3.30
C ARG A 302 13.23 1.12 -3.02
N GLY A 303 13.72 0.08 -3.68
CA GLY A 303 15.09 -0.39 -3.62
C GLY A 303 15.38 -1.17 -2.34
N LYS A 304 16.57 -0.96 -1.77
CA LYS A 304 16.99 -1.58 -0.51
C LYS A 304 16.98 -0.58 0.65
N SER A 305 16.08 0.38 0.57
CA SER A 305 15.98 1.44 1.57
C SER A 305 15.64 0.89 2.95
N ARG A 306 16.24 1.46 3.99
CA ARG A 306 16.00 1.10 5.39
C ARG A 306 15.50 2.32 6.15
N ILE A 307 14.32 2.19 6.74
CA ILE A 307 13.68 3.28 7.48
C ILE A 307 13.33 2.75 8.87
N MET A 308 13.83 3.40 9.90
CA MET A 308 13.67 2.97 11.28
C MET A 308 13.59 4.14 12.25
N GLY A 309 13.14 3.91 13.47
CA GLY A 309 12.94 4.94 14.48
C GLY A 309 11.54 5.54 14.43
N TYR A 310 11.48 6.85 14.58
CA TYR A 310 10.26 7.65 14.52
C TYR A 310 10.17 8.45 13.22
N CYS A 311 10.69 7.91 12.12
CA CYS A 311 10.67 8.61 10.85
C CYS A 311 9.24 8.85 10.34
N GLU A 312 9.03 10.01 9.73
CA GLU A 312 7.78 10.37 9.07
C GLU A 312 8.04 10.66 7.60
N ILE A 313 7.36 9.91 6.72
CA ILE A 313 7.43 10.05 5.27
C ILE A 313 6.03 10.47 4.80
N THR A 314 5.91 11.68 4.26
CA THR A 314 4.60 12.27 3.96
C THR A 314 4.53 12.85 2.55
N ASP A 315 3.32 13.26 2.18
CA ASP A 315 3.03 13.93 0.91
C ASP A 315 3.40 13.08 -0.32
N TYR A 316 4.22 13.59 -1.21
CA TYR A 316 4.73 12.92 -2.42
C TYR A 316 6.22 12.56 -2.29
N ALA A 317 6.68 12.31 -1.09
CA ALA A 317 8.09 11.97 -0.85
C ALA A 317 8.47 10.66 -1.55
N GLU A 318 9.66 10.64 -2.13
CA GLU A 318 10.21 9.47 -2.81
C GLU A 318 11.55 9.07 -2.20
N ILE A 319 11.64 7.82 -1.76
CA ILE A 319 12.85 7.23 -1.19
C ILE A 319 13.24 6.04 -2.03
N SER A 320 14.48 5.98 -2.50
CA SER A 320 14.94 4.87 -3.34
C SER A 320 16.43 4.58 -3.22
N GLY A 321 16.85 3.46 -3.81
CA GLY A 321 18.23 2.99 -3.71
C GLY A 321 18.48 2.23 -2.42
N GLU A 322 19.60 2.48 -1.78
CA GLU A 322 20.01 1.92 -0.49
C GLU A 322 19.96 2.97 0.64
N ALA A 323 19.07 3.95 0.52
CA ALA A 323 18.91 5.05 1.47
C ALA A 323 18.62 4.55 2.90
N ILE A 324 19.21 5.19 3.87
CA ILE A 324 19.04 4.87 5.29
C ILE A 324 18.48 6.10 6.02
N LEU A 325 17.28 5.96 6.57
CA LEU A 325 16.64 6.95 7.42
C LEU A 325 16.46 6.37 8.80
N LYS A 326 16.90 7.08 9.84
CA LYS A 326 16.78 6.60 11.21
C LYS A 326 16.57 7.73 12.21
N ASP A 327 16.20 7.38 13.42
CA ASP A 327 15.86 8.29 14.51
C ASP A 327 14.56 9.07 14.24
N ASN A 328 14.57 10.39 14.13
CA ASN A 328 13.38 11.22 13.98
C ASN A 328 13.32 11.95 12.62
N VAL A 329 13.79 11.32 11.56
CA VAL A 329 13.85 11.94 10.24
C VAL A 329 12.43 12.18 9.69
N CYS A 330 12.18 13.41 9.21
CA CYS A 330 10.93 13.78 8.56
C CYS A 330 11.19 14.16 7.09
N VAL A 331 10.53 13.46 6.17
CA VAL A 331 10.64 13.70 4.72
C VAL A 331 9.24 13.96 4.17
N GLY A 332 9.00 15.15 3.64
CA GLY A 332 7.71 15.56 3.11
C GLY A 332 7.81 16.35 1.80
N GLY A 333 6.66 16.87 1.36
CA GLY A 333 6.57 17.61 0.09
C GLY A 333 6.76 16.70 -1.12
N LYS A 334 7.57 17.13 -2.08
CA LYS A 334 8.02 16.36 -3.25
C LYS A 334 9.52 16.05 -3.18
N SER A 335 10.00 15.84 -1.97
CA SER A 335 11.42 15.57 -1.71
C SER A 335 11.82 14.19 -2.20
N ARG A 336 13.07 14.04 -2.57
CA ARG A 336 13.63 12.79 -3.08
C ARG A 336 14.91 12.45 -2.34
N ILE A 337 14.94 11.24 -1.80
CA ILE A 337 16.12 10.68 -1.11
C ILE A 337 16.56 9.45 -1.90
N TRP A 338 17.68 9.53 -2.59
CA TRP A 338 18.11 8.50 -3.53
C TRP A 338 19.48 7.92 -3.22
N ASN A 339 19.75 6.77 -3.82
CA ASN A 339 21.02 6.06 -3.77
C ASN A 339 21.39 5.67 -2.32
N ASN A 340 22.59 5.99 -1.88
CA ASN A 340 23.13 5.59 -0.57
C ASN A 340 23.04 6.71 0.48
N ALA A 341 22.12 7.65 0.30
CA ALA A 341 21.96 8.76 1.23
C ALA A 341 21.64 8.29 2.65
N ILE A 342 22.26 8.92 3.64
CA ILE A 342 22.07 8.60 5.06
C ILE A 342 21.53 9.83 5.79
N LEU A 343 20.37 9.68 6.40
CA LEU A 343 19.74 10.70 7.24
C LEU A 343 19.52 10.15 8.65
N SER A 344 19.93 10.89 9.66
CA SER A 344 19.87 10.44 11.07
C SER A 344 19.73 11.62 12.03
N GLY A 345 19.03 11.45 13.12
CA GLY A 345 18.70 12.49 14.08
C GLY A 345 17.34 13.13 13.77
N ASP A 346 17.23 14.42 14.01
CA ASP A 346 16.02 15.22 13.79
C ASP A 346 16.00 15.92 12.42
N VAL A 347 16.58 15.29 11.40
CA VAL A 347 16.68 15.84 10.03
C VAL A 347 15.30 16.05 9.43
N LYS A 348 15.07 17.25 8.87
CA LYS A 348 13.84 17.59 8.16
C LYS A 348 14.12 17.92 6.70
N VAL A 349 13.43 17.23 5.80
CA VAL A 349 13.53 17.44 4.36
C VAL A 349 12.13 17.74 3.81
N SER A 350 11.98 18.84 3.09
CA SER A 350 10.70 19.28 2.57
C SER A 350 10.81 20.00 1.22
N GLY A 351 9.67 20.44 0.66
CA GLY A 351 9.64 21.13 -0.63
C GLY A 351 9.87 20.18 -1.80
N ARG A 352 10.88 20.45 -2.61
CA ARG A 352 11.36 19.64 -3.74
C ARG A 352 12.83 19.25 -3.56
N ALA A 353 13.30 19.22 -2.34
CA ALA A 353 14.69 18.93 -2.03
C ALA A 353 15.13 17.57 -2.58
N LEU A 354 16.36 17.51 -3.06
CA LEU A 354 16.98 16.29 -3.58
C LEU A 354 18.22 15.95 -2.78
N ILE A 355 18.22 14.79 -2.15
CA ILE A 355 19.39 14.27 -1.45
C ILE A 355 19.76 12.94 -2.10
N ARG A 356 20.98 12.81 -2.59
CA ARG A 356 21.36 11.63 -3.36
C ARG A 356 22.84 11.25 -3.20
N ASP A 357 23.21 10.19 -3.87
CA ASP A 357 24.54 9.59 -3.88
C ASP A 357 24.94 9.09 -2.48
N ASN A 358 26.09 9.48 -1.92
CA ASN A 358 26.56 9.10 -0.59
C ASN A 358 26.41 10.24 0.42
N ALA A 359 25.51 11.19 0.17
CA ALA A 359 25.27 12.33 1.05
C ALA A 359 24.83 11.87 2.44
N SER A 360 25.34 12.55 3.47
CA SER A 360 25.07 12.17 4.86
C SER A 360 24.62 13.39 5.67
N LEU A 361 23.44 13.33 6.24
CA LEU A 361 22.83 14.37 7.05
C LEU A 361 22.59 13.85 8.47
N TYR A 362 22.98 14.64 9.46
CA TYR A 362 22.89 14.26 10.87
C TYR A 362 22.31 15.38 11.73
N ASP A 363 21.86 15.02 12.92
CA ASP A 363 21.41 15.95 13.97
C ASP A 363 20.13 16.71 13.58
N LYS A 364 20.10 18.04 13.55
CA LYS A 364 18.90 18.86 13.33
C LYS A 364 18.90 19.60 11.99
N VAL A 365 19.50 19.01 10.98
CA VAL A 365 19.61 19.63 9.65
C VAL A 365 18.22 19.84 9.03
N LEU A 366 18.02 21.03 8.47
CA LEU A 366 16.85 21.38 7.67
C LEU A 366 17.22 21.53 6.20
N VAL A 367 16.57 20.76 5.32
CA VAL A 367 16.72 20.90 3.86
C VAL A 367 15.34 21.19 3.27
N CYS A 368 15.19 22.29 2.56
CA CYS A 368 13.88 22.66 2.05
C CYS A 368 13.94 23.34 0.65
N GLU A 369 12.75 23.67 0.15
CA GLU A 369 12.55 24.25 -1.18
C GLU A 369 13.07 23.35 -2.31
N ALA A 370 14.05 23.78 -3.11
CA ALA A 370 14.61 23.01 -4.21
C ALA A 370 16.10 22.72 -4.02
N ALA A 371 16.57 22.69 -2.77
CA ALA A 371 17.97 22.45 -2.44
C ALA A 371 18.41 21.04 -2.86
N GLU A 372 19.63 20.94 -3.36
CA GLU A 372 20.26 19.68 -3.76
C GLU A 372 21.50 19.37 -2.94
N ILE A 373 21.56 18.16 -2.37
CA ILE A 373 22.72 17.66 -1.63
C ILE A 373 23.12 16.32 -2.25
N CYS A 374 24.36 16.23 -2.74
CA CYS A 374 24.81 15.03 -3.43
C CYS A 374 26.32 14.75 -3.25
N GLY A 375 26.82 13.70 -3.91
CA GLY A 375 28.19 13.24 -3.76
C GLY A 375 28.43 12.62 -2.38
N GLU A 376 29.52 12.97 -1.75
CA GLU A 376 29.88 12.57 -0.38
C GLU A 376 29.73 13.73 0.62
N ALA A 377 28.84 14.67 0.34
CA ALA A 377 28.58 15.84 1.18
C ALA A 377 28.13 15.42 2.59
N LYS A 378 28.66 16.13 3.61
CA LYS A 378 28.31 15.85 5.02
C LYS A 378 27.75 17.11 5.68
N ILE A 379 26.51 17.02 6.12
CA ILE A 379 25.78 18.12 6.75
C ILE A 379 25.44 17.71 8.18
N LYS A 380 25.69 18.56 9.15
CA LYS A 380 25.46 18.25 10.58
C LYS A 380 24.96 19.45 11.37
N ASP A 381 24.66 19.17 12.63
CA ASP A 381 24.26 20.13 13.67
C ASP A 381 22.92 20.78 13.32
N ASN A 382 22.82 22.10 13.28
CA ASN A 382 21.57 22.81 12.99
C ASN A 382 21.62 23.51 11.61
N ALA A 383 22.40 23.00 10.67
CA ALA A 383 22.57 23.62 9.35
C ALA A 383 21.24 23.68 8.56
N ILE A 384 21.04 24.79 7.86
CA ILE A 384 19.91 25.04 6.99
C ILE A 384 20.35 25.14 5.55
N ILE A 385 19.80 24.30 4.69
CA ILE A 385 20.08 24.29 3.25
C ILE A 385 18.74 24.53 2.53
N SER A 386 18.61 25.63 1.82
CA SER A 386 17.33 26.03 1.20
C SER A 386 17.53 26.72 -0.15
N GLY A 387 16.44 27.24 -0.73
CA GLY A 387 16.48 27.85 -2.05
C GLY A 387 16.67 26.81 -3.16
N CYS A 388 17.45 27.18 -4.14
CA CYS A 388 17.97 26.29 -5.20
C CYS A 388 19.47 26.03 -5.00
N SER A 389 19.92 26.00 -3.75
CA SER A 389 21.32 25.82 -3.41
C SER A 389 21.78 24.38 -3.66
N ILE A 390 23.06 24.23 -3.97
CA ILE A 390 23.71 22.96 -4.27
C ILE A 390 24.89 22.73 -3.32
N VAL A 391 24.86 21.61 -2.61
CA VAL A 391 25.98 21.14 -1.79
C VAL A 391 26.41 19.77 -2.30
N ARG A 392 27.63 19.66 -2.83
CA ARG A 392 28.07 18.42 -3.48
C ARG A 392 29.52 18.06 -3.25
N ASP A 393 29.92 16.95 -3.82
CA ASP A 393 31.25 16.36 -3.77
C ASP A 393 31.60 15.97 -2.31
N TYR A 394 32.67 16.49 -1.75
CA TYR A 394 33.13 16.23 -0.38
C TYR A 394 32.86 17.40 0.58
N ALA A 395 31.97 18.31 0.20
CA ALA A 395 31.63 19.50 0.98
C ALA A 395 31.14 19.17 2.38
N LYS A 396 31.49 19.97 3.35
CA LYS A 396 31.12 19.79 4.75
C LYS A 396 30.45 21.04 5.29
N VAL A 397 29.26 20.90 5.85
CA VAL A 397 28.48 22.00 6.44
C VAL A 397 28.10 21.62 7.88
N PHE A 398 28.54 22.45 8.82
CA PHE A 398 28.40 22.19 10.24
C PHE A 398 27.93 23.44 11.02
N GLY A 399 27.48 23.26 12.24
CA GLY A 399 27.01 24.33 13.13
C GLY A 399 25.63 24.85 12.73
N ASP A 400 25.39 26.12 12.92
CA ASP A 400 24.17 26.84 12.56
C ASP A 400 24.30 27.52 11.19
N ALA A 401 25.07 26.92 10.27
CA ALA A 401 25.36 27.49 8.96
C ALA A 401 24.06 27.52 8.10
N ILE A 402 23.91 28.60 7.31
CA ILE A 402 22.78 28.80 6.41
C ILE A 402 23.29 28.90 4.98
N ILE A 403 22.79 28.03 4.10
CA ILE A 403 23.05 28.05 2.66
C ILE A 403 21.71 28.21 1.95
N THR A 404 21.56 29.26 1.17
CA THR A 404 20.29 29.59 0.55
C THR A 404 20.43 30.16 -0.87
N ASP A 405 19.33 30.51 -1.48
CA ASP A 405 19.19 31.05 -2.83
C ASP A 405 19.76 30.10 -3.91
N TYR A 406 20.78 30.49 -4.64
CA TYR A 406 21.41 29.69 -5.70
C TYR A 406 22.89 29.37 -5.35
N ALA A 407 23.22 29.39 -4.06
CA ALA A 407 24.59 29.14 -3.60
C ALA A 407 25.07 27.74 -3.99
N GLN A 408 26.33 27.64 -4.39
CA GLN A 408 26.95 26.38 -4.79
C GLN A 408 28.18 26.08 -3.94
N ILE A 409 28.14 24.99 -3.22
CA ILE A 409 29.21 24.53 -2.32
C ILE A 409 29.71 23.19 -2.86
N THR A 410 30.94 23.18 -3.32
CA THR A 410 31.49 22.03 -4.05
C THR A 410 32.85 21.61 -3.54
N SER A 411 33.37 20.50 -4.04
CA SER A 411 34.69 19.97 -3.73
C SER A 411 34.88 19.69 -2.23
N HIS A 412 35.96 20.14 -1.63
CA HIS A 412 36.29 19.93 -0.20
C HIS A 412 35.97 21.17 0.68
N THR A 413 35.07 22.01 0.20
CA THR A 413 34.65 23.22 0.91
C THR A 413 34.13 22.94 2.31
N GLN A 414 34.43 23.77 3.27
CA GLN A 414 33.96 23.68 4.65
C GLN A 414 33.19 24.94 5.07
N ILE A 415 31.97 24.78 5.48
CA ILE A 415 31.11 25.81 6.04
C ILE A 415 30.81 25.44 7.48
N ARG A 416 31.04 26.32 8.45
CA ARG A 416 30.86 26.02 9.86
C ARG A 416 30.58 27.25 10.73
N GLY A 417 30.11 27.01 11.94
CA GLY A 417 29.66 28.05 12.86
C GLY A 417 28.32 28.63 12.43
N HIS A 418 28.17 29.93 12.45
CA HIS A 418 26.98 30.67 12.01
C HIS A 418 27.13 31.26 10.61
N ALA A 419 28.00 30.68 9.79
CA ALA A 419 28.30 31.19 8.46
C ALA A 419 27.08 31.21 7.56
N GLN A 420 26.91 32.23 6.74
CA GLN A 420 25.81 32.40 5.81
C GLN A 420 26.32 32.50 4.39
N ILE A 421 25.80 31.67 3.49
CA ILE A 421 26.13 31.68 2.06
C ILE A 421 24.84 31.90 1.28
N LYS A 422 24.76 32.98 0.53
CA LYS A 422 23.53 33.45 -0.13
C LYS A 422 23.77 33.89 -1.56
N GLY A 423 22.72 34.21 -2.27
CA GLY A 423 22.77 34.69 -3.66
C GLY A 423 23.30 33.59 -4.59
N ASN A 424 24.15 33.98 -5.54
CA ASN A 424 24.75 33.05 -6.50
C ASN A 424 26.21 32.69 -6.09
N ALA A 425 26.57 32.79 -4.82
CA ALA A 425 27.89 32.52 -4.33
C ALA A 425 28.35 31.09 -4.67
N LYS A 426 29.60 30.97 -5.14
CA LYS A 426 30.22 29.70 -5.51
C LYS A 426 31.45 29.45 -4.70
N LEU A 427 31.48 28.40 -3.93
CA LEU A 427 32.59 27.99 -3.10
C LEU A 427 33.09 26.63 -3.56
N SER A 428 34.39 26.54 -3.79
CA SER A 428 35.00 25.31 -4.33
C SER A 428 36.38 25.03 -3.75
N GLU A 429 36.96 23.91 -4.13
CA GLU A 429 38.28 23.42 -3.71
C GLU A 429 38.33 23.23 -2.18
N PHE A 430 39.17 23.96 -1.47
CA PHE A 430 39.34 23.86 -0.03
C PHE A 430 38.87 25.12 0.72
N ALA A 431 38.04 25.95 0.06
CA ALA A 431 37.52 27.16 0.68
C ALA A 431 36.86 26.86 2.03
N CYS A 432 37.13 27.69 3.02
CA CYS A 432 36.54 27.54 4.35
C CYS A 432 35.89 28.86 4.78
N VAL A 433 34.60 28.79 5.12
CA VAL A 433 33.83 29.90 5.67
C VAL A 433 33.35 29.54 7.06
N CYS A 434 33.69 30.32 8.06
CA CYS A 434 33.38 29.93 9.43
C CYS A 434 33.02 31.12 10.32
N GLU A 435 32.63 30.80 11.56
CA GLU A 435 32.20 31.76 12.59
C GLU A 435 30.93 32.50 12.12
N ASN A 436 30.88 33.83 12.14
CA ASN A 436 29.72 34.63 11.73
C ASN A 436 29.87 35.24 10.33
N SER A 437 30.69 34.62 9.48
CA SER A 437 30.98 35.19 8.16
C SER A 437 29.78 35.06 7.22
N CYS A 438 29.58 36.05 6.37
CA CYS A 438 28.51 36.09 5.37
C CYS A 438 29.10 36.28 3.97
N ILE A 439 28.76 35.38 3.05
CA ILE A 439 29.10 35.48 1.62
C ILE A 439 27.80 35.61 0.85
N GLU A 440 27.65 36.64 0.05
CA GLU A 440 26.43 36.86 -0.74
C GLU A 440 26.72 37.41 -2.14
N GLY A 441 25.70 37.39 -3.01
CA GLY A 441 25.82 37.88 -4.39
C GLY A 441 26.54 36.88 -5.30
N ASP A 442 27.21 37.42 -6.35
CA ASP A 442 27.92 36.63 -7.37
C ASP A 442 29.39 36.32 -7.01
N VAL A 443 29.64 36.06 -5.75
CA VAL A 443 31.00 35.85 -5.23
C VAL A 443 31.50 34.45 -5.50
N VAL A 444 32.72 34.32 -5.99
CA VAL A 444 33.45 33.07 -6.16
C VAL A 444 34.61 32.98 -5.22
N LEU A 445 34.64 31.95 -4.36
CA LEU A 445 35.74 31.60 -3.48
C LEU A 445 36.30 30.23 -3.86
N SER A 446 37.59 30.12 -4.01
CA SER A 446 38.30 28.87 -4.33
C SER A 446 39.67 28.77 -3.66
N GLY A 447 40.39 27.70 -3.92
CA GLY A 447 41.69 27.45 -3.31
C GLY A 447 41.56 27.21 -1.79
N ASP A 448 42.62 27.55 -1.09
CA ASP A 448 42.73 27.47 0.38
C ASP A 448 42.18 28.72 1.10
N THR A 449 41.22 29.42 0.47
CA THR A 449 40.65 30.65 1.01
C THR A 449 39.94 30.42 2.34
N ILE A 450 40.28 31.14 3.38
CA ILE A 450 39.64 31.09 4.69
C ILE A 450 38.97 32.43 5.01
N VAL A 451 37.63 32.42 5.16
CA VAL A 451 36.83 33.55 5.62
C VAL A 451 36.34 33.27 7.04
N LYS A 452 36.63 34.15 7.98
CA LYS A 452 36.31 33.95 9.41
C LYS A 452 35.97 35.26 10.11
N GLY A 453 35.53 35.17 11.34
CA GLY A 453 35.13 36.33 12.16
C GLY A 453 33.73 36.80 11.79
N ASN A 454 33.54 38.09 11.72
CA ASN A 454 32.32 38.75 11.26
C ASN A 454 32.47 39.31 9.84
N THR A 455 33.21 38.60 9.00
CA THR A 455 33.54 39.07 7.65
C THR A 455 32.32 38.96 6.73
N HIS A 456 31.99 40.09 6.05
CA HIS A 456 30.95 40.13 5.05
C HIS A 456 31.56 40.40 3.67
N ILE A 457 31.31 39.49 2.73
CA ILE A 457 31.76 39.56 1.34
C ILE A 457 30.55 39.54 0.42
N SER A 458 30.31 40.66 -0.28
CA SER A 458 29.19 40.79 -1.23
C SER A 458 29.65 41.07 -2.66
N THR A 459 30.94 41.26 -2.88
CA THR A 459 31.53 41.49 -4.20
C THR A 459 32.81 40.67 -4.42
N GLN A 460 33.06 40.30 -5.67
CA GLN A 460 34.28 39.59 -6.03
C GLN A 460 35.57 40.37 -5.69
N GLN A 461 35.49 41.70 -5.72
CA GLN A 461 36.65 42.54 -5.32
C GLN A 461 37.01 42.39 -3.83
N GLN A 462 35.99 42.23 -2.95
CA GLN A 462 36.21 41.93 -1.53
C GLN A 462 36.77 40.51 -1.36
N ALA A 463 36.25 39.54 -2.10
CA ALA A 463 36.73 38.16 -2.09
C ALA A 463 38.22 38.07 -2.47
N ASN A 464 38.66 38.80 -3.52
CA ASN A 464 40.04 38.82 -3.99
C ASN A 464 41.03 39.39 -2.95
N LYS A 465 40.57 40.25 -2.04
CA LYS A 465 41.41 40.79 -0.94
C LYS A 465 41.66 39.73 0.15
N VAL A 466 40.74 38.78 0.33
CA VAL A 466 40.90 37.72 1.32
C VAL A 466 41.71 36.55 0.75
N PHE A 467 41.69 36.38 -0.57
CA PHE A 467 42.47 35.37 -1.27
C PHE A 467 43.97 35.74 -1.19
N LYS A 468 44.72 34.98 -0.39
CA LYS A 468 46.18 35.00 -0.41
C LYS A 468 46.67 33.79 -1.19
N PRO A 469 47.16 33.92 -2.41
CA PRO A 469 47.80 32.79 -3.07
C PRO A 469 49.02 32.39 -2.23
N SER A 470 49.17 31.12 -1.95
CA SER A 470 50.38 30.57 -1.34
C SER A 470 51.54 30.86 -2.28
N ILE A 471 52.32 31.89 -1.97
CA ILE A 471 53.59 32.17 -2.66
C ILE A 471 54.53 31.03 -2.24
N SER A 472 54.75 30.07 -3.10
CA SER A 472 55.87 29.17 -3.02
C SER A 472 57.13 30.03 -3.11
N LYS A 473 57.81 30.31 -1.96
CA LYS A 473 59.15 30.85 -1.97
C LYS A 473 60.09 29.79 -2.58
N THR A 474 60.21 29.80 -3.89
CA THR A 474 61.43 29.28 -4.50
C THR A 474 62.58 30.18 -4.05
N SER A 475 63.31 29.75 -3.03
CA SER A 475 64.59 30.29 -2.69
C SER A 475 65.56 30.02 -3.86
N SER A 476 65.75 30.97 -4.71
CA SER A 476 66.90 31.01 -5.58
C SER A 476 68.11 31.22 -4.69
N ASN A 477 68.80 30.15 -4.32
CA ASN A 477 70.19 30.24 -3.89
C ASN A 477 71.03 30.55 -5.13
N GLU A 478 71.29 31.79 -5.37
CA GLU A 478 72.46 32.20 -6.15
C GLU A 478 73.69 31.80 -5.37
N VAL A 479 74.35 30.75 -5.86
CA VAL A 479 75.73 30.45 -5.50
C VAL A 479 76.62 31.34 -6.40
N SER A 480 77.17 32.37 -5.87
CA SER A 480 78.32 33.07 -6.48
C SER A 480 79.60 32.53 -5.86
N LEU A 481 80.43 31.96 -6.72
CA LEU A 481 81.84 31.68 -6.71
C LEU A 481 82.65 31.82 -5.37
#